data_6c5d25d8aa1200e2ec4486fded8af7b3
#
_entry.id   6c5d25d8aa1200e2ec4486fded8af7b3
#
_cell.length_a   1.000
_cell.length_b   1.000
_cell.length_c   1.000
_cell.angle_alpha   90.00
_cell.angle_beta   90.00
_cell.angle_gamma   90.00
#
_symmetry.space_group_name_H-M   'P 1'
#
loop_
_entity.id
_entity.type
_entity.pdbx_description
1 polymer ?
#
loop_
_entity_poly.entity_id
_entity_poly.type
_entity_poly.pdbx_seq_one_letter_code
_entity_poly.pdbx_strand_id
1 'polypeptide(L)'
;MKTLANAEINFLNYEIVFRKNIVAQFHQFYYDSLVWEKTSWLGVPIKKCPLDLMIYQEIIFESKPDTIIECGTASGGSALFLASICDLLGNGKIITIDIDDVKGRPKHKRINYVIGSSTSKETVGCIEKFIDDKDKVMVILDSDHRKNHVIKELRIYSRYVSKGYYLIVEDSNINGHPVLKVFGPGPMEAIDEFLVENANFVVDTSREKFYLTFNPKGYLKRIK
;
A
#
# COMPACT_ATOMS: atom_id res chain seq x y z
N MET A 1 -24.97 -40.49 10.27
CA MET A 1 -23.71 -39.89 9.81
C MET A 1 -23.87 -38.70 8.88
N LYS A 2 -24.67 -38.74 7.78
CA LYS A 2 -24.87 -37.57 6.88
C LYS A 2 -25.45 -36.32 7.56
N THR A 3 -26.33 -36.46 8.54
CA THR A 3 -27.00 -35.35 9.24
C THR A 3 -26.07 -34.58 10.19
N LEU A 4 -25.14 -35.26 10.86
CA LEU A 4 -24.13 -34.64 11.73
C LEU A 4 -23.09 -33.86 10.92
N ALA A 5 -22.60 -34.44 9.82
CA ALA A 5 -21.66 -33.77 8.92
C ALA A 5 -22.28 -32.48 8.30
N ASN A 6 -23.56 -32.50 7.95
CA ASN A 6 -24.25 -31.32 7.44
C ASN A 6 -24.44 -30.23 8.54
N ALA A 7 -24.67 -30.65 9.79
CA ALA A 7 -24.75 -29.68 10.89
C ALA A 7 -23.41 -29.03 11.22
N GLU A 8 -22.32 -29.78 11.19
CA GLU A 8 -20.96 -29.26 11.37
C GLU A 8 -20.55 -28.30 10.24
N ILE A 9 -20.85 -28.65 8.98
CA ILE A 9 -20.60 -27.78 7.81
C ILE A 9 -21.41 -26.48 7.91
N ASN A 10 -22.67 -26.56 8.34
CA ASN A 10 -23.51 -25.37 8.53
C ASN A 10 -22.99 -24.48 9.69
N PHE A 11 -22.53 -25.07 10.77
CA PHE A 11 -21.94 -24.34 11.91
C PHE A 11 -20.64 -23.64 11.48
N LEU A 12 -19.73 -24.35 10.80
CA LEU A 12 -18.49 -23.78 10.28
C LEU A 12 -18.75 -22.63 9.30
N ASN A 13 -19.71 -22.80 8.38
CA ASN A 13 -20.11 -21.73 7.45
C ASN A 13 -20.68 -20.51 8.20
N TYR A 14 -21.52 -20.74 9.23
CA TYR A 14 -22.06 -19.67 10.06
C TYR A 14 -20.93 -18.91 10.80
N GLU A 15 -19.97 -19.61 11.41
CA GLU A 15 -18.82 -18.96 12.07
C GLU A 15 -17.97 -18.15 11.09
N ILE A 16 -17.70 -18.65 9.90
CA ILE A 16 -16.94 -17.95 8.89
C ILE A 16 -17.67 -16.66 8.45
N VAL A 17 -18.97 -16.73 8.19
CA VAL A 17 -19.78 -15.56 7.81
C VAL A 17 -19.87 -14.56 8.95
N PHE A 18 -20.08 -15.01 10.17
CA PHE A 18 -20.12 -14.17 11.36
C PHE A 18 -18.81 -13.44 11.61
N ARG A 19 -17.67 -14.13 11.51
CA ARG A 19 -16.34 -13.54 11.67
C ARG A 19 -16.05 -12.49 10.58
N LYS A 20 -16.37 -12.80 9.32
CA LYS A 20 -16.22 -11.83 8.20
C LYS A 20 -17.09 -10.58 8.43
N ASN A 21 -18.29 -10.74 8.94
CA ASN A 21 -19.18 -9.63 9.23
C ASN A 21 -18.63 -8.72 10.35
N ILE A 22 -18.09 -9.30 11.45
CA ILE A 22 -17.46 -8.55 12.53
C ILE A 22 -16.26 -7.75 12.00
N VAL A 23 -15.39 -8.38 11.20
CA VAL A 23 -14.23 -7.70 10.61
C VAL A 23 -14.68 -6.53 9.73
N ALA A 24 -15.64 -6.74 8.85
CA ALA A 24 -16.16 -5.68 7.97
C ALA A 24 -16.83 -4.53 8.76
N GLN A 25 -17.59 -4.84 9.82
CA GLN A 25 -18.21 -3.84 10.68
C GLN A 25 -17.16 -3.05 11.48
N PHE A 26 -16.15 -3.73 12.02
CA PHE A 26 -15.05 -3.04 12.71
C PHE A 26 -14.25 -2.16 11.76
N HIS A 27 -13.96 -2.64 10.54
CA HIS A 27 -13.28 -1.87 9.52
C HIS A 27 -14.05 -0.58 9.19
N GLN A 28 -15.37 -0.69 8.94
CA GLN A 28 -16.24 0.46 8.70
C GLN A 28 -16.21 1.43 9.88
N PHE A 29 -16.40 0.94 11.12
CA PHE A 29 -16.34 1.75 12.34
C PHE A 29 -15.00 2.47 12.48
N TYR A 30 -13.88 1.74 12.30
CA TYR A 30 -12.54 2.30 12.41
C TYR A 30 -12.29 3.40 11.37
N TYR A 31 -12.68 3.15 10.12
CA TYR A 31 -12.53 4.10 9.02
C TYR A 31 -13.37 5.36 9.27
N ASP A 32 -14.65 5.21 9.59
CA ASP A 32 -15.59 6.30 9.83
C ASP A 32 -15.22 7.14 11.08
N SER A 33 -14.51 6.55 12.04
CA SER A 33 -14.03 7.27 13.23
C SER A 33 -12.99 8.35 12.93
N LEU A 34 -12.37 8.30 11.77
CA LEU A 34 -11.27 9.19 11.34
C LEU A 34 -10.07 9.22 12.30
N VAL A 35 -9.96 8.25 13.20
CA VAL A 35 -8.83 8.19 14.15
C VAL A 35 -7.49 7.98 13.43
N TRP A 36 -7.51 7.32 12.29
CA TRP A 36 -6.34 7.08 11.44
C TRP A 36 -5.77 8.38 10.83
N GLU A 37 -6.59 9.42 10.61
CA GLU A 37 -6.11 10.75 10.18
C GLU A 37 -5.26 11.45 11.24
N LYS A 38 -5.41 11.05 12.51
CA LYS A 38 -4.70 11.61 13.67
C LYS A 38 -3.44 10.82 14.02
N THR A 39 -3.12 9.78 13.24
CA THR A 39 -1.89 9.00 13.45
C THR A 39 -0.66 9.82 13.07
N SER A 40 0.42 9.63 13.81
CA SER A 40 1.69 10.31 13.54
C SER A 40 2.88 9.38 13.76
N TRP A 41 3.95 9.61 13.03
CA TRP A 41 5.24 8.98 13.25
C TRP A 41 6.26 10.03 13.69
N LEU A 42 6.80 9.90 14.92
CA LEU A 42 7.74 10.85 15.51
C LEU A 42 7.25 12.31 15.43
N GLY A 43 5.93 12.52 15.63
CA GLY A 43 5.28 13.81 15.60
C GLY A 43 4.89 14.32 14.20
N VAL A 44 5.20 13.60 13.12
CA VAL A 44 4.80 13.95 11.75
C VAL A 44 3.51 13.20 11.40
N PRO A 45 2.43 13.87 10.92
CA PRO A 45 1.19 13.20 10.52
C PRO A 45 1.46 12.15 9.43
N ILE A 46 0.94 10.92 9.63
CA ILE A 46 1.18 9.80 8.71
C ILE A 46 -0.08 9.33 7.99
N LYS A 47 -1.26 9.51 8.61
CA LYS A 47 -2.58 9.19 8.04
C LYS A 47 -2.71 7.76 7.48
N LYS A 48 -2.19 6.77 8.21
CA LYS A 48 -2.21 5.37 7.79
C LYS A 48 -2.86 4.47 8.83
N CYS A 49 -3.35 3.32 8.39
CA CYS A 49 -3.71 2.24 9.29
C CYS A 49 -2.45 1.71 9.99
N PRO A 50 -2.36 1.73 11.33
CA PRO A 50 -1.17 1.26 12.05
C PRO A 50 -0.81 -0.21 11.77
N LEU A 51 -1.79 -1.05 11.45
CA LEU A 51 -1.55 -2.47 11.13
C LEU A 51 -0.83 -2.61 9.78
N ASP A 52 -1.13 -1.74 8.82
CA ASP A 52 -0.43 -1.71 7.52
C ASP A 52 1.02 -1.26 7.68
N LEU A 53 1.29 -0.31 8.59
CA LEU A 53 2.68 0.08 8.91
C LEU A 53 3.49 -1.09 9.48
N MET A 54 2.86 -1.95 10.30
CA MET A 54 3.52 -3.16 10.79
C MET A 54 3.83 -4.13 9.65
N ILE A 55 2.92 -4.30 8.69
CA ILE A 55 3.16 -5.12 7.50
C ILE A 55 4.28 -4.52 6.64
N TYR A 56 4.34 -3.20 6.47
CA TYR A 56 5.43 -2.56 5.73
C TYR A 56 6.79 -2.82 6.38
N GLN A 57 6.87 -2.70 7.70
CA GLN A 57 8.10 -3.02 8.43
C GLN A 57 8.53 -4.48 8.19
N GLU A 58 7.60 -5.45 8.23
CA GLU A 58 7.91 -6.85 7.97
C GLU A 58 8.40 -7.07 6.53
N ILE A 59 7.71 -6.49 5.54
CA ILE A 59 8.10 -6.58 4.12
C ILE A 59 9.50 -6.01 3.92
N ILE A 60 9.78 -4.83 4.49
CA ILE A 60 11.09 -4.16 4.35
C ILE A 60 12.19 -4.98 5.04
N PHE A 61 11.92 -5.54 6.22
CA PHE A 61 12.87 -6.40 6.92
C PHE A 61 13.21 -7.67 6.15
N GLU A 62 12.19 -8.32 5.57
CA GLU A 62 12.35 -9.56 4.80
C GLU A 62 13.05 -9.32 3.46
N SER A 63 12.68 -8.25 2.74
CA SER A 63 13.13 -8.02 1.37
C SER A 63 14.36 -7.12 1.27
N LYS A 64 14.60 -6.23 2.25
CA LYS A 64 15.73 -5.28 2.33
C LYS A 64 15.91 -4.50 1.02
N PRO A 65 14.92 -3.70 0.60
CA PRO A 65 15.02 -2.92 -0.63
C PRO A 65 16.13 -1.87 -0.53
N ASP A 66 16.84 -1.66 -1.64
CA ASP A 66 17.81 -0.58 -1.78
C ASP A 66 17.10 0.76 -2.05
N THR A 67 15.97 0.70 -2.74
CA THR A 67 15.14 1.86 -3.06
C THR A 67 13.65 1.56 -2.82
N ILE A 68 12.98 2.46 -2.10
CA ILE A 68 11.52 2.46 -1.95
C ILE A 68 11.01 3.71 -2.65
N ILE A 69 10.13 3.52 -3.65
CA ILE A 69 9.42 4.60 -4.33
C ILE A 69 8.03 4.73 -3.72
N GLU A 70 7.66 5.92 -3.30
CA GLU A 70 6.34 6.26 -2.76
C GLU A 70 5.70 7.32 -3.65
N CYS A 71 4.49 7.06 -4.15
CA CYS A 71 3.64 8.05 -4.79
C CYS A 71 2.62 8.54 -3.76
N GLY A 72 2.63 9.84 -3.44
CA GLY A 72 1.85 10.43 -2.36
C GLY A 72 2.69 10.66 -1.10
N THR A 73 3.24 11.87 -0.96
CA THR A 73 4.09 12.27 0.19
C THR A 73 3.28 12.89 1.32
N ALA A 74 2.26 13.67 0.99
CA ALA A 74 1.50 14.51 1.93
C ALA A 74 2.41 15.28 2.90
N SER A 75 2.30 15.05 4.22
CA SER A 75 3.16 15.66 5.25
C SER A 75 4.54 15.01 5.39
N GLY A 76 4.79 13.89 4.71
CA GLY A 76 6.06 13.14 4.77
C GLY A 76 6.19 12.18 5.94
N GLY A 77 5.09 11.88 6.65
CA GLY A 77 5.11 10.97 7.79
C GLY A 77 5.40 9.54 7.41
N SER A 78 4.84 9.04 6.30
CA SER A 78 5.11 7.72 5.74
C SER A 78 6.55 7.61 5.25
N ALA A 79 7.04 8.60 4.50
CA ALA A 79 8.43 8.65 4.08
C ALA A 79 9.40 8.62 5.29
N LEU A 80 9.09 9.34 6.38
CA LEU A 80 9.87 9.30 7.60
C LEU A 80 9.82 7.94 8.29
N PHE A 81 8.64 7.29 8.34
CA PHE A 81 8.50 5.93 8.87
C PHE A 81 9.39 4.96 8.08
N LEU A 82 9.27 4.93 6.76
CA LEU A 82 10.06 4.07 5.88
C LEU A 82 11.56 4.32 6.06
N ALA A 83 11.98 5.59 6.11
CA ALA A 83 13.38 5.98 6.33
C ALA A 83 13.90 5.53 7.71
N SER A 84 13.05 5.58 8.75
CA SER A 84 13.41 5.11 10.11
C SER A 84 13.65 3.60 10.13
N ILE A 85 12.81 2.82 9.43
CA ILE A 85 13.03 1.37 9.29
C ILE A 85 14.33 1.09 8.52
N CYS A 86 14.57 1.83 7.43
CA CYS A 86 15.82 1.72 6.66
C CYS A 86 17.06 2.10 7.49
N ASP A 87 16.96 3.05 8.42
CA ASP A 87 18.07 3.37 9.34
C ASP A 87 18.37 2.22 10.30
N LEU A 88 17.34 1.59 10.89
CA LEU A 88 17.50 0.42 11.76
C LEU A 88 18.14 -0.78 11.03
N LEU A 89 17.86 -0.92 9.72
CA LEU A 89 18.43 -1.98 8.89
C LEU A 89 19.78 -1.63 8.27
N GLY A 90 20.19 -0.37 8.33
CA GLY A 90 21.43 0.12 7.73
C GLY A 90 21.40 0.23 6.20
N ASN A 91 20.24 -0.02 5.54
CA ASN A 91 20.07 -0.04 4.09
C ASN A 91 18.81 0.69 3.65
N GLY A 92 18.75 1.11 2.38
CA GLY A 92 17.58 1.67 1.73
C GLY A 92 17.56 3.19 1.66
N LYS A 93 16.97 3.71 0.58
CA LYS A 93 16.63 5.13 0.35
C LYS A 93 15.17 5.24 -0.07
N ILE A 94 14.56 6.39 0.20
CA ILE A 94 13.17 6.69 -0.11
C ILE A 94 13.15 7.75 -1.20
N ILE A 95 12.40 7.53 -2.26
CA ILE A 95 12.06 8.52 -3.28
C ILE A 95 10.55 8.72 -3.14
N THR A 96 10.13 9.89 -2.66
CA THR A 96 8.72 10.17 -2.43
C THR A 96 8.26 11.33 -3.32
N ILE A 97 7.10 11.16 -3.94
CA ILE A 97 6.60 12.00 -5.02
C ILE A 97 5.28 12.64 -4.60
N ASP A 98 5.13 13.93 -4.83
CA ASP A 98 3.87 14.64 -4.63
C ASP A 98 3.71 15.79 -5.62
N ILE A 99 2.46 16.13 -5.94
CA ILE A 99 2.17 17.34 -6.73
C ILE A 99 2.38 18.61 -5.93
N ASP A 100 2.21 18.52 -4.59
CA ASP A 100 2.28 19.67 -3.70
C ASP A 100 3.66 19.77 -3.02
N ASP A 101 4.22 20.98 -3.00
CA ASP A 101 5.41 21.31 -2.21
C ASP A 101 5.00 21.76 -0.80
N VAL A 102 4.67 20.81 0.06
CA VAL A 102 4.26 21.06 1.45
C VAL A 102 5.47 21.50 2.29
N LYS A 103 5.41 22.69 2.86
CA LYS A 103 6.45 23.20 3.76
C LYS A 103 6.49 22.40 5.08
N GLY A 104 7.68 22.22 5.61
CA GLY A 104 7.86 21.56 6.93
C GLY A 104 7.94 20.04 6.88
N ARG A 105 8.00 19.43 5.70
CA ARG A 105 8.32 17.99 5.56
C ARG A 105 9.63 17.66 6.28
N PRO A 106 9.73 16.50 6.92
CA PRO A 106 10.92 16.12 7.67
C PRO A 106 12.15 16.03 6.75
N LYS A 107 13.28 16.59 7.19
CA LYS A 107 14.56 16.41 6.50
C LYS A 107 15.24 15.15 7.02
N HIS A 108 15.55 14.24 6.13
CA HIS A 108 16.21 12.98 6.48
C HIS A 108 17.18 12.55 5.35
N LYS A 109 18.34 12.04 5.72
CA LYS A 109 19.42 11.67 4.76
C LYS A 109 19.01 10.61 3.73
N ARG A 110 17.97 9.79 4.04
CA ARG A 110 17.47 8.74 3.16
C ARG A 110 16.28 9.16 2.32
N ILE A 111 15.71 10.36 2.51
CA ILE A 111 14.51 10.80 1.83
C ILE A 111 14.88 11.78 0.72
N ASN A 112 14.43 11.47 -0.49
CA ASN A 112 14.50 12.32 -1.67
C ASN A 112 13.07 12.74 -2.05
N TYR A 113 12.76 14.01 -1.94
CA TYR A 113 11.45 14.56 -2.33
C TYR A 113 11.47 14.97 -3.81
N VAL A 114 10.47 14.51 -4.55
CA VAL A 114 10.27 14.86 -5.96
C VAL A 114 8.91 15.53 -6.10
N ILE A 115 8.88 16.77 -6.61
CA ILE A 115 7.65 17.52 -6.80
C ILE A 115 7.19 17.38 -8.24
N GLY A 116 5.96 16.91 -8.42
CA GLY A 116 5.32 16.71 -9.71
C GLY A 116 4.29 15.58 -9.69
N SER A 117 3.53 15.45 -10.76
CA SER A 117 2.57 14.34 -10.90
C SER A 117 3.31 13.03 -11.08
N SER A 118 2.94 12.01 -10.27
CA SER A 118 3.49 10.65 -10.34
C SER A 118 3.37 10.00 -11.73
N THR A 119 2.41 10.47 -12.54
CA THR A 119 2.16 9.95 -13.89
C THR A 119 2.75 10.80 -15.01
N SER A 120 3.45 11.92 -14.68
CA SER A 120 4.09 12.75 -15.72
C SER A 120 5.45 12.17 -16.14
N LYS A 121 5.80 12.35 -17.42
CA LYS A 121 7.08 11.87 -17.96
C LYS A 121 8.27 12.57 -17.29
N GLU A 122 8.13 13.83 -16.95
CA GLU A 122 9.15 14.66 -16.32
C GLU A 122 9.47 14.12 -14.93
N THR A 123 8.43 13.83 -14.12
CA THR A 123 8.58 13.26 -12.78
C THR A 123 9.19 11.87 -12.83
N VAL A 124 8.70 11.01 -13.75
CA VAL A 124 9.24 9.67 -13.96
C VAL A 124 10.72 9.75 -14.37
N GLY A 125 11.09 10.62 -15.30
CA GLY A 125 12.49 10.81 -15.67
C GLY A 125 13.36 11.44 -14.56
N CYS A 126 12.74 12.14 -13.60
CA CYS A 126 13.44 12.65 -12.42
C CYS A 126 13.77 11.53 -11.43
N ILE A 127 12.80 10.65 -11.11
CA ILE A 127 13.03 9.54 -10.17
C ILE A 127 14.05 8.54 -10.70
N GLU A 128 14.13 8.32 -12.02
CA GLU A 128 15.10 7.42 -12.65
C GLU A 128 16.55 7.79 -12.33
N LYS A 129 16.83 9.08 -12.07
CA LYS A 129 18.16 9.56 -11.69
C LYS A 129 18.60 9.13 -10.29
N PHE A 130 17.66 8.71 -9.45
CA PHE A 130 17.91 8.25 -8.09
C PHE A 130 17.96 6.72 -7.97
N ILE A 131 17.65 5.98 -9.04
CA ILE A 131 17.62 4.52 -9.08
C ILE A 131 18.87 4.02 -9.78
N ASP A 132 19.66 3.21 -9.11
CA ASP A 132 20.80 2.53 -9.71
C ASP A 132 20.36 1.21 -10.37
N ASP A 133 21.00 0.79 -11.46
CA ASP A 133 20.65 -0.43 -12.21
C ASP A 133 20.61 -1.71 -11.36
N LYS A 134 21.34 -1.73 -10.27
CA LYS A 134 21.43 -2.87 -9.34
C LYS A 134 20.48 -2.79 -8.16
N ASP A 135 19.77 -1.68 -8.00
CA ASP A 135 18.87 -1.47 -6.87
C ASP A 135 17.76 -2.51 -6.84
N LYS A 136 17.50 -3.02 -5.65
CA LYS A 136 16.29 -3.78 -5.34
C LYS A 136 15.19 -2.79 -4.97
N VAL A 137 14.20 -2.70 -5.83
CA VAL A 137 13.17 -1.66 -5.76
C VAL A 137 11.83 -2.22 -5.29
N MET A 138 11.23 -1.54 -4.34
CA MET A 138 9.85 -1.69 -3.88
C MET A 138 9.08 -0.41 -4.17
N VAL A 139 7.78 -0.50 -4.45
CA VAL A 139 6.94 0.65 -4.77
C VAL A 139 5.69 0.67 -3.89
N ILE A 140 5.26 1.86 -3.47
CA ILE A 140 4.00 2.14 -2.75
C ILE A 140 3.24 3.21 -3.54
N LEU A 141 1.99 2.94 -3.89
CA LEU A 141 1.08 3.86 -4.58
C LEU A 141 0.02 4.35 -3.59
N ASP A 142 0.10 5.62 -3.22
CA ASP A 142 -0.75 6.28 -2.23
C ASP A 142 -1.04 7.75 -2.62
N SER A 143 -1.32 8.00 -3.89
CA SER A 143 -1.54 9.35 -4.40
C SER A 143 -3.02 9.68 -4.62
N ASP A 144 -3.51 9.56 -5.83
CA ASP A 144 -4.92 9.74 -6.20
C ASP A 144 -5.59 8.36 -6.27
N HIS A 145 -6.63 8.16 -5.50
CA HIS A 145 -7.31 6.85 -5.38
C HIS A 145 -8.34 6.58 -6.48
N ARG A 146 -8.50 7.45 -7.48
CA ARG A 146 -9.36 7.18 -8.63
C ARG A 146 -8.76 6.11 -9.54
N LYS A 147 -9.57 5.12 -9.93
CA LYS A 147 -9.15 3.99 -10.79
C LYS A 147 -8.26 4.41 -11.95
N ASN A 148 -8.67 5.46 -12.69
CA ASN A 148 -7.94 5.91 -13.90
C ASN A 148 -6.54 6.46 -13.61
N HIS A 149 -6.30 6.94 -12.39
CA HIS A 149 -4.97 7.37 -11.96
C HIS A 149 -4.14 6.17 -11.50
N VAL A 150 -4.70 5.36 -10.61
CA VAL A 150 -4.02 4.18 -10.05
C VAL A 150 -3.59 3.19 -11.13
N ILE A 151 -4.43 2.93 -12.14
CA ILE A 151 -4.03 2.03 -13.25
C ILE A 151 -2.86 2.58 -14.06
N LYS A 152 -2.76 3.91 -14.24
CA LYS A 152 -1.60 4.53 -14.88
C LYS A 152 -0.34 4.36 -14.05
N GLU A 153 -0.44 4.60 -12.73
CA GLU A 153 0.68 4.36 -11.81
C GLU A 153 1.12 2.90 -11.82
N LEU A 154 0.19 1.96 -11.73
CA LEU A 154 0.46 0.53 -11.81
C LEU A 154 1.25 0.18 -13.08
N ARG A 155 0.84 0.67 -14.24
CA ARG A 155 1.52 0.45 -15.52
C ARG A 155 2.91 1.10 -15.58
N ILE A 156 3.08 2.29 -14.98
CA ILE A 156 4.35 3.00 -14.95
C ILE A 156 5.32 2.35 -13.97
N TYR A 157 4.89 2.14 -12.72
CA TYR A 157 5.79 1.80 -11.62
C TYR A 157 6.06 0.30 -11.49
N SER A 158 5.20 -0.57 -12.03
CA SER A 158 5.43 -2.04 -12.00
C SER A 158 6.75 -2.45 -12.64
N ARG A 159 7.25 -1.70 -13.61
CA ARG A 159 8.52 -1.99 -14.30
C ARG A 159 9.74 -1.84 -13.39
N TYR A 160 9.67 -0.96 -12.38
CA TYR A 160 10.79 -0.74 -11.45
C TYR A 160 10.86 -1.80 -10.35
N VAL A 161 9.73 -2.39 -9.97
CA VAL A 161 9.69 -3.37 -8.88
C VAL A 161 10.57 -4.56 -9.20
N SER A 162 11.50 -4.89 -8.32
CA SER A 162 12.39 -6.04 -8.50
C SER A 162 11.65 -7.36 -8.28
N LYS A 163 12.09 -8.43 -8.94
CA LYS A 163 11.52 -9.76 -8.72
C LYS A 163 11.65 -10.18 -7.25
N GLY A 164 10.55 -10.65 -6.65
CA GLY A 164 10.44 -11.00 -5.24
C GLY A 164 10.01 -9.84 -4.34
N TYR A 165 9.96 -8.60 -4.86
CA TYR A 165 9.60 -7.39 -4.15
C TYR A 165 8.12 -7.02 -4.40
N TYR A 166 7.66 -5.96 -3.74
CA TYR A 166 6.25 -5.58 -3.71
C TYR A 166 5.97 -4.28 -4.47
N LEU A 167 4.82 -4.26 -5.12
CA LEU A 167 4.08 -3.08 -5.54
C LEU A 167 2.86 -3.00 -4.64
N ILE A 168 2.86 -2.08 -3.69
CA ILE A 168 1.76 -1.92 -2.74
C ILE A 168 0.84 -0.83 -3.26
N VAL A 169 -0.46 -1.12 -3.29
CA VAL A 169 -1.52 -0.19 -3.69
C VAL A 169 -2.36 0.09 -2.46
N GLU A 170 -2.34 1.35 -2.01
CA GLU A 170 -3.07 1.77 -0.82
C GLU A 170 -4.53 2.08 -1.10
N ASP A 171 -5.31 2.12 -0.01
CA ASP A 171 -6.73 2.49 0.02
C ASP A 171 -7.64 1.68 -0.92
N SER A 172 -7.26 0.43 -1.21
CA SER A 172 -8.11 -0.47 -1.97
C SER A 172 -9.38 -0.91 -1.21
N ASN A 173 -9.53 -0.51 0.06
CA ASN A 173 -10.71 -0.70 0.89
C ASN A 173 -11.88 0.24 0.55
N ILE A 174 -11.65 1.31 -0.22
CA ILE A 174 -12.70 2.25 -0.63
C ILE A 174 -13.58 1.69 -1.75
N ASN A 175 -14.63 2.41 -2.14
CA ASN A 175 -15.66 2.00 -3.10
C ASN A 175 -16.41 0.72 -2.68
N GLY A 176 -16.67 0.54 -1.37
CA GLY A 176 -17.44 -0.59 -0.84
C GLY A 176 -16.62 -1.84 -0.49
N HIS A 177 -15.30 -1.73 -0.34
CA HIS A 177 -14.37 -2.82 -0.01
C HIS A 177 -13.74 -2.74 1.42
N PRO A 178 -14.44 -2.49 2.53
CA PRO A 178 -15.89 -2.33 2.69
C PRO A 178 -16.36 -0.87 2.87
N VAL A 179 -15.47 0.13 2.77
CA VAL A 179 -15.77 1.54 3.13
C VAL A 179 -16.09 2.40 1.89
N LEU A 180 -16.62 3.62 2.12
CA LEU A 180 -16.92 4.63 1.09
C LEU A 180 -17.66 4.07 -0.15
N LYS A 181 -18.78 3.43 0.06
CA LYS A 181 -19.58 2.71 -0.98
C LYS A 181 -19.89 3.51 -2.23
N VAL A 182 -19.88 4.84 -2.17
CA VAL A 182 -20.22 5.75 -3.27
C VAL A 182 -19.01 6.53 -3.80
N PHE A 183 -17.78 6.09 -3.50
CA PHE A 183 -16.57 6.76 -4.00
C PHE A 183 -16.47 6.70 -5.54
N GLY A 184 -16.91 5.60 -6.13
CA GLY A 184 -16.71 5.28 -7.53
C GLY A 184 -15.49 4.35 -7.72
N PRO A 185 -15.22 3.89 -8.96
CA PRO A 185 -14.12 2.96 -9.21
C PRO A 185 -12.79 3.50 -8.69
N GLY A 186 -12.16 2.72 -7.84
CA GLY A 186 -10.95 3.08 -7.09
C GLY A 186 -9.77 2.13 -7.27
N PRO A 187 -8.89 2.03 -6.26
CA PRO A 187 -7.68 1.23 -6.33
C PRO A 187 -7.95 -0.27 -6.51
N MET A 188 -9.01 -0.84 -5.88
CA MET A 188 -9.37 -2.25 -6.04
C MET A 188 -9.66 -2.60 -7.50
N GLU A 189 -10.47 -1.77 -8.18
CA GLU A 189 -10.83 -1.98 -9.58
C GLU A 189 -9.64 -1.76 -10.52
N ALA A 190 -8.66 -0.92 -10.13
CA ALA A 190 -7.41 -0.77 -10.86
C ALA A 190 -6.50 -2.00 -10.70
N ILE A 191 -6.42 -2.56 -9.49
CA ILE A 191 -5.69 -3.81 -9.22
C ILE A 191 -6.26 -4.96 -10.05
N ASP A 192 -7.60 -5.12 -10.05
CA ASP A 192 -8.25 -6.20 -10.79
C ASP A 192 -7.97 -6.10 -12.31
N GLU A 193 -8.01 -4.88 -12.89
CA GLU A 193 -7.65 -4.65 -14.28
C GLU A 193 -6.17 -4.95 -14.54
N PHE A 194 -5.28 -4.46 -13.70
CA PHE A 194 -3.84 -4.64 -13.84
C PHE A 194 -3.42 -6.12 -13.80
N LEU A 195 -4.01 -6.92 -12.93
CA LEU A 195 -3.68 -8.34 -12.80
C LEU A 195 -4.14 -9.17 -13.99
N VAL A 196 -5.16 -8.72 -14.74
CA VAL A 196 -5.53 -9.33 -16.03
C VAL A 196 -4.48 -9.03 -17.10
N GLU A 197 -3.89 -7.82 -17.08
CA GLU A 197 -2.90 -7.38 -18.07
C GLU A 197 -1.49 -7.88 -17.77
N ASN A 198 -1.15 -8.14 -16.49
CA ASN A 198 0.22 -8.36 -16.05
C ASN A 198 0.37 -9.59 -15.14
N ALA A 199 0.66 -10.73 -15.74
CA ALA A 199 0.90 -11.99 -15.03
C ALA A 199 2.25 -12.08 -14.28
N ASN A 200 3.00 -10.97 -14.18
CA ASN A 200 4.26 -10.94 -13.41
C ASN A 200 4.01 -10.69 -11.92
N PHE A 201 2.79 -10.33 -11.53
CA PHE A 201 2.41 -10.03 -10.16
C PHE A 201 1.31 -10.97 -9.67
N VAL A 202 1.33 -11.25 -8.37
CA VAL A 202 0.27 -11.98 -7.65
C VAL A 202 -0.08 -11.24 -6.37
N VAL A 203 -1.32 -11.37 -5.92
CA VAL A 203 -1.74 -10.86 -4.61
C VAL A 203 -1.13 -11.75 -3.51
N ASP A 204 -0.41 -11.16 -2.57
CA ASP A 204 0.07 -11.84 -1.37
C ASP A 204 -0.90 -11.61 -0.20
N THR A 205 -1.92 -12.44 -0.11
CA THR A 205 -2.95 -12.37 0.95
C THR A 205 -2.41 -12.64 2.35
N SER A 206 -1.20 -13.20 2.50
CA SER A 206 -0.58 -13.40 3.80
C SER A 206 -0.25 -12.08 4.52
N ARG A 207 -0.20 -10.97 3.77
CA ARG A 207 0.02 -9.63 4.30
C ARG A 207 -1.25 -9.02 4.92
N GLU A 208 -2.41 -9.62 4.72
CA GLU A 208 -3.68 -9.22 5.32
C GLU A 208 -3.97 -9.92 6.67
N LYS A 209 -2.95 -10.51 7.30
CA LYS A 209 -3.06 -11.37 8.49
C LYS A 209 -3.66 -10.71 9.74
N PHE A 210 -3.70 -9.39 9.80
CA PHE A 210 -4.28 -8.65 10.92
C PHE A 210 -5.78 -8.39 10.77
N TYR A 211 -6.43 -8.91 9.73
CA TYR A 211 -7.85 -8.77 9.41
C TYR A 211 -8.33 -7.35 9.06
N LEU A 212 -7.69 -6.31 9.57
CA LEU A 212 -7.92 -4.91 9.21
C LEU A 212 -6.72 -4.41 8.43
N THR A 213 -6.97 -4.01 7.19
CA THR A 213 -6.00 -3.33 6.32
C THR A 213 -6.74 -2.34 5.43
N PHE A 214 -6.15 -1.20 5.12
CA PHE A 214 -6.69 -0.28 4.11
C PHE A 214 -6.35 -0.75 2.69
N ASN A 215 -5.51 -1.78 2.57
CA ASN A 215 -4.97 -2.29 1.31
C ASN A 215 -5.41 -3.72 0.97
N PRO A 216 -6.72 -4.10 1.06
CA PRO A 216 -7.16 -5.45 0.68
C PRO A 216 -6.83 -5.71 -0.81
N LYS A 217 -6.22 -6.88 -1.13
CA LYS A 217 -5.59 -7.21 -2.42
C LYS A 217 -4.44 -6.28 -2.85
N GLY A 218 -4.11 -5.23 -2.09
CA GLY A 218 -3.14 -4.21 -2.47
C GLY A 218 -1.67 -4.65 -2.36
N TYR A 219 -1.37 -5.79 -1.76
CA TYR A 219 0.01 -6.30 -1.62
C TYR A 219 0.39 -7.16 -2.83
N LEU A 220 0.84 -6.53 -3.92
CA LEU A 220 1.21 -7.21 -5.16
C LEU A 220 2.68 -7.61 -5.14
N LYS A 221 2.97 -8.92 -5.12
CA LYS A 221 4.34 -9.44 -5.17
C LYS A 221 4.74 -9.76 -6.59
N ARG A 222 5.90 -9.25 -7.05
CA ARG A 222 6.44 -9.56 -8.37
C ARG A 222 7.09 -10.96 -8.36
N ILE A 223 6.62 -11.85 -9.24
CA ILE A 223 7.07 -13.25 -9.33
C ILE A 223 7.91 -13.54 -10.58
N LYS A 224 7.86 -12.65 -11.60
CA LYS A 224 8.63 -12.80 -12.87
C LYS A 224 9.34 -11.51 -13.24
#